data_4632cbb06b30bc2df62a5d70936f465e
#
_entry.id   4632cbb06b30bc2df62a5d70936f465e
#
_cell.length_a   1.000
_cell.length_b   1.000
_cell.length_c   1.000
_cell.angle_alpha   90.00
_cell.angle_beta   90.00
_cell.angle_gamma   90.00
#
_symmetry.space_group_name_H-M   'P 1'
#
loop_
_entity.id
_entity.type
_entity.pdbx_description
1 polymer ?
#
loop_
_entity_poly.entity_id
_entity_poly.type
_entity_poly.pdbx_seq_one_letter_code
_entity_poly.pdbx_strand_id
1 'polypeptide(L)'
;MVRQMTSSLRGQRGMSYWSLIFYICGFALIILFASKLAPAYVDAMAVESGLKDLAEKDNLRDMSRSEIIRDLQKYFMLNNVRGQPTKSVQVIRGADGMLVSINYELREPLIQNIDVVMKFNKQLNTAKPELCCEPLVDLEQFRKRD
;
A
#
# COMPACT_ATOMS: atom_id res chain seq x y z
N MET A 1 -14.57 -70.14 18.95
CA MET A 1 -14.32 -69.18 17.87
C MET A 1 -13.73 -67.90 18.50
N VAL A 2 -12.43 -67.74 18.47
CA VAL A 2 -11.76 -66.56 19.02
C VAL A 2 -11.45 -65.61 17.85
N ARG A 3 -12.08 -64.46 17.87
CA ARG A 3 -11.95 -63.40 16.84
C ARG A 3 -10.69 -62.58 17.15
N GLN A 4 -9.65 -62.80 16.40
CA GLN A 4 -8.44 -62.01 16.48
C GLN A 4 -8.73 -60.58 15.99
N MET A 5 -8.73 -59.60 16.93
CA MET A 5 -8.72 -58.17 16.60
C MET A 5 -7.32 -57.81 16.17
N THR A 6 -7.10 -57.66 14.86
CA THR A 6 -5.91 -57.05 14.32
C THR A 6 -5.98 -55.53 14.50
N SER A 7 -5.37 -55.00 15.49
CA SER A 7 -5.13 -53.56 15.65
C SER A 7 -4.18 -53.07 14.54
N SER A 8 -4.72 -52.38 13.57
CA SER A 8 -3.87 -51.72 12.57
C SER A 8 -3.09 -50.59 13.26
N LEU A 9 -1.81 -50.79 13.47
CA LEU A 9 -0.87 -49.78 13.89
C LEU A 9 -0.81 -48.74 12.77
N ARG A 10 -1.57 -47.62 12.91
CA ARG A 10 -1.38 -46.44 12.11
C ARG A 10 0.04 -45.93 12.36
N GLY A 11 0.92 -46.16 11.41
CA GLY A 11 2.28 -45.63 11.44
C GLY A 11 2.23 -44.12 11.60
N GLN A 12 2.61 -43.62 12.75
CA GLN A 12 2.89 -42.21 12.96
C GLN A 12 4.06 -41.86 12.02
N ARG A 13 3.78 -41.12 10.95
CA ARG A 13 4.84 -40.51 10.15
C ARG A 13 5.43 -39.39 10.99
N GLY A 14 6.49 -39.68 11.71
CA GLY A 14 7.27 -38.69 12.44
C GLY A 14 7.80 -37.65 11.45
N MET A 15 7.56 -36.39 11.73
CA MET A 15 8.20 -35.32 10.95
C MET A 15 9.71 -35.45 11.13
N SER A 16 10.44 -35.50 10.01
CA SER A 16 11.90 -35.52 10.05
C SER A 16 12.40 -34.22 10.69
N TYR A 17 13.42 -34.29 11.53
CA TYR A 17 14.08 -33.13 12.13
C TYR A 17 14.46 -32.07 11.10
N TRP A 18 14.93 -32.50 9.93
CA TRP A 18 15.23 -31.60 8.81
C TRP A 18 14.00 -30.87 8.27
N SER A 19 12.85 -31.54 8.21
CA SER A 19 11.60 -30.91 7.81
C SER A 19 11.19 -29.81 8.80
N LEU A 20 11.32 -30.05 10.08
CA LEU A 20 11.03 -29.06 11.12
C LEU A 20 11.91 -27.82 11.00
N ILE A 21 13.21 -28.00 10.81
CA ILE A 21 14.15 -26.89 10.59
C ILE A 21 13.76 -26.09 9.37
N PHE A 22 13.42 -26.77 8.27
CA PHE A 22 13.03 -26.08 7.02
C PHE A 22 11.78 -25.22 7.21
N TYR A 23 10.77 -25.72 7.94
CA TYR A 23 9.56 -24.94 8.25
C TYR A 23 9.85 -23.74 9.14
N ILE A 24 10.69 -23.90 10.15
CA ILE A 24 11.07 -22.81 11.06
C ILE A 24 11.83 -21.71 10.27
N CYS A 25 12.79 -22.09 9.45
CA CYS A 25 13.53 -21.14 8.61
C CYS A 25 12.62 -20.42 7.62
N GLY A 26 11.73 -21.16 6.95
CA GLY A 26 10.76 -20.58 6.02
C GLY A 26 9.82 -19.58 6.71
N PHE A 27 9.30 -19.94 7.87
CA PHE A 27 8.43 -19.05 8.65
C PHE A 27 9.17 -17.80 9.15
N ALA A 28 10.41 -17.94 9.60
CA ALA A 28 11.24 -16.82 10.01
C ALA A 28 11.50 -15.84 8.86
N LEU A 29 11.76 -16.36 7.65
CA LEU A 29 11.89 -15.52 6.46
C LEU A 29 10.59 -14.74 6.15
N ILE A 30 9.43 -15.41 6.20
CA ILE A 30 8.14 -14.75 5.95
C ILE A 30 7.92 -13.60 6.94
N ILE A 31 8.18 -13.81 8.24
CA ILE A 31 8.06 -12.77 9.27
C ILE A 31 9.00 -11.61 8.98
N LEU A 32 10.24 -11.90 8.58
CA LEU A 32 11.24 -10.88 8.26
C LEU A 32 10.79 -10.01 7.08
N PHE A 33 10.30 -10.61 6.00
CA PHE A 33 9.73 -9.89 4.86
C PHE A 33 8.51 -9.07 5.27
N ALA A 34 7.56 -9.68 5.97
CA ALA A 34 6.35 -9.01 6.41
C ALA A 34 6.65 -7.80 7.29
N SER A 35 7.56 -7.91 8.26
CA SER A 35 7.92 -6.80 9.15
C SER A 35 8.56 -5.61 8.43
N LYS A 36 9.25 -5.85 7.32
CA LYS A 36 9.89 -4.81 6.51
C LYS A 36 8.94 -4.14 5.53
N LEU A 37 8.03 -4.91 4.93
CA LEU A 37 7.12 -4.40 3.90
C LEU A 37 5.80 -3.86 4.48
N ALA A 38 5.32 -4.42 5.60
CA ALA A 38 4.04 -4.03 6.18
C ALA A 38 3.89 -2.52 6.42
N PRO A 39 4.87 -1.79 7.02
CA PRO A 39 4.72 -0.36 7.25
C PRO A 39 4.50 0.42 5.96
N ALA A 40 5.19 0.09 4.88
CA ALA A 40 5.04 0.76 3.59
C ALA A 40 3.64 0.57 2.99
N TYR A 41 3.06 -0.62 3.14
CA TYR A 41 1.69 -0.88 2.69
C TYR A 41 0.64 -0.19 3.56
N VAL A 42 0.87 -0.11 4.88
CA VAL A 42 -0.01 0.63 5.80
C VAL A 42 -0.01 2.12 5.45
N ASP A 43 1.14 2.71 5.19
CA ASP A 43 1.24 4.10 4.74
C ASP A 43 0.53 4.32 3.40
N ALA A 44 0.66 3.39 2.45
CA ALA A 44 -0.03 3.46 1.16
C ALA A 44 -1.56 3.37 1.31
N MET A 45 -2.06 2.53 2.20
CA MET A 45 -3.50 2.47 2.53
C MET A 45 -3.99 3.77 3.17
N ALA A 46 -3.20 4.37 4.06
CA ALA A 46 -3.53 5.66 4.67
C ALA A 46 -3.55 6.79 3.64
N VAL A 47 -2.62 6.78 2.66
CA VAL A 47 -2.63 7.73 1.54
C VAL A 47 -3.90 7.58 0.70
N GLU A 48 -4.28 6.36 0.36
CA GLU A 48 -5.50 6.07 -0.39
C GLU A 48 -6.75 6.52 0.38
N SER A 49 -6.82 6.21 1.68
CA SER A 49 -7.93 6.62 2.53
C SER A 49 -8.03 8.16 2.65
N GLY A 50 -6.89 8.85 2.69
CA GLY A 50 -6.87 10.32 2.69
C GLY A 50 -7.37 10.93 1.38
N LEU A 51 -7.08 10.30 0.24
CA LEU A 51 -7.64 10.72 -1.05
C LEU A 51 -9.15 10.42 -1.14
N LYS A 52 -9.62 9.30 -0.58
CA LYS A 52 -11.05 8.98 -0.51
C LYS A 52 -11.81 9.96 0.37
N ASP A 53 -11.29 10.26 1.57
CA ASP A 53 -11.86 11.27 2.46
C ASP A 53 -11.97 12.65 1.77
N LEU A 54 -10.95 13.00 1.00
CA LEU A 54 -10.98 14.21 0.19
C LEU A 54 -12.02 14.13 -0.94
N ALA A 55 -12.17 12.97 -1.60
CA ALA A 55 -13.11 12.74 -2.69
C ALA A 55 -14.58 12.82 -2.25
N GLU A 56 -14.86 12.47 -0.99
CA GLU A 56 -16.21 12.50 -0.40
C GLU A 56 -16.66 13.90 0.04
N LYS A 57 -15.78 14.91 -0.04
CA LYS A 57 -16.12 16.29 0.36
C LYS A 57 -17.03 16.96 -0.68
N ASP A 58 -18.16 17.47 -0.23
CA ASP A 58 -19.15 18.16 -1.07
C ASP A 58 -18.56 19.38 -1.80
N ASN A 59 -17.58 20.06 -1.17
CA ASN A 59 -16.95 21.27 -1.67
C ASN A 59 -15.62 21.02 -2.42
N LEU A 60 -15.30 19.76 -2.76
CA LEU A 60 -14.02 19.40 -3.40
C LEU A 60 -13.71 20.21 -4.65
N ARG A 61 -14.72 20.50 -5.49
CA ARG A 61 -14.56 21.23 -6.75
C ARG A 61 -14.21 22.70 -6.56
N ASP A 62 -14.66 23.28 -5.44
CA ASP A 62 -14.46 24.69 -5.12
C ASP A 62 -13.19 24.94 -4.29
N MET A 63 -12.55 23.85 -3.82
CA MET A 63 -11.34 23.95 -3.03
C MET A 63 -10.18 24.48 -3.85
N SER A 64 -9.41 25.38 -3.25
CA SER A 64 -8.14 25.82 -3.83
C SER A 64 -7.06 24.75 -3.70
N ARG A 65 -6.02 24.83 -4.56
CA ARG A 65 -4.85 23.95 -4.48
C ARG A 65 -4.24 23.91 -3.07
N SER A 66 -4.13 25.06 -2.42
CA SER A 66 -3.54 25.18 -1.08
C SER A 66 -4.41 24.53 0.00
N GLU A 67 -5.72 24.57 -0.14
CA GLU A 67 -6.65 23.90 0.77
C GLU A 67 -6.55 22.39 0.65
N ILE A 68 -6.53 21.86 -0.58
CA ILE A 68 -6.34 20.42 -0.85
C ILE A 68 -5.05 19.92 -0.21
N ILE A 69 -3.93 20.62 -0.45
CA ILE A 69 -2.63 20.22 0.11
C ILE A 69 -2.67 20.27 1.65
N ARG A 70 -3.24 21.32 2.24
CA ARG A 70 -3.33 21.47 3.70
C ARG A 70 -4.19 20.38 4.33
N ASP A 71 -5.31 20.03 3.72
CA ASP A 71 -6.21 19.00 4.20
C ASP A 71 -5.55 17.62 4.17
N LEU A 72 -4.88 17.28 3.06
CA LEU A 72 -4.12 16.04 2.96
C LEU A 72 -2.97 15.98 3.96
N GLN A 73 -2.23 17.08 4.14
CA GLN A 73 -1.16 17.15 5.13
C GLN A 73 -1.68 16.96 6.56
N LYS A 74 -2.84 17.56 6.87
CA LYS A 74 -3.52 17.37 8.15
C LYS A 74 -3.92 15.91 8.35
N TYR A 75 -4.51 15.30 7.32
CA TYR A 75 -4.90 13.88 7.35
C TYR A 75 -3.68 12.98 7.58
N PHE A 76 -2.58 13.20 6.86
CA PHE A 76 -1.35 12.43 7.01
C PHE A 76 -0.72 12.60 8.39
N MET A 77 -0.76 13.80 8.95
CA MET A 77 -0.28 14.06 10.31
C MET A 77 -1.08 13.27 11.36
N LEU A 78 -2.41 13.27 11.23
CA LEU A 78 -3.31 12.56 12.16
C LEU A 78 -3.14 11.03 12.06
N ASN A 79 -2.89 10.51 10.86
CA ASN A 79 -2.69 9.08 10.62
C ASN A 79 -1.21 8.65 10.68
N ASN A 80 -0.33 9.54 11.17
CA ASN A 80 1.11 9.27 11.34
C ASN A 80 1.85 8.87 10.05
N VAL A 81 1.31 9.23 8.88
CA VAL A 81 1.98 9.05 7.59
C VAL A 81 3.11 10.06 7.47
N ARG A 82 4.34 9.57 7.25
CA ARG A 82 5.54 10.41 7.22
C ARG A 82 6.42 10.10 6.02
N GLY A 83 7.37 10.98 5.73
CA GLY A 83 8.42 10.74 4.74
C GLY A 83 8.01 11.04 3.31
N GLN A 84 8.24 10.10 2.41
CA GLN A 84 8.05 10.29 0.97
C GLN A 84 6.60 10.59 0.57
N PRO A 85 5.56 9.91 1.10
CA PRO A 85 4.17 10.19 0.71
C PRO A 85 3.77 11.66 0.90
N THR A 86 4.12 12.25 2.04
CA THR A 86 3.76 13.64 2.36
C THR A 86 4.45 14.68 1.48
N LYS A 87 5.64 14.36 0.99
CA LYS A 87 6.44 15.23 0.11
C LYS A 87 6.07 15.11 -1.36
N SER A 88 5.42 14.01 -1.74
CA SER A 88 5.10 13.67 -3.13
C SER A 88 3.71 14.11 -3.56
N VAL A 89 3.00 14.87 -2.73
CA VAL A 89 1.69 15.41 -3.07
C VAL A 89 1.85 16.49 -4.14
N GLN A 90 1.30 16.24 -5.32
CA GLN A 90 1.25 17.17 -6.43
C GLN A 90 -0.21 17.47 -6.79
N VAL A 91 -0.56 18.75 -6.88
CA VAL A 91 -1.87 19.19 -7.33
C VAL A 91 -1.67 19.98 -8.61
N ILE A 92 -2.19 19.47 -9.71
CA ILE A 92 -2.08 20.06 -11.05
C ILE A 92 -3.47 20.53 -11.46
N ARG A 93 -3.56 21.76 -11.96
CA ARG A 93 -4.80 22.30 -12.50
C ARG A 93 -4.90 21.91 -13.97
N GLY A 94 -6.03 21.37 -14.39
CA GLY A 94 -6.37 21.08 -15.77
C GLY A 94 -7.68 21.74 -16.17
N ALA A 95 -8.08 21.58 -17.44
CA ALA A 95 -9.27 22.21 -18.03
C ALA A 95 -10.57 21.87 -17.27
N ASP A 96 -10.71 20.62 -16.83
CA ASP A 96 -11.94 20.10 -16.20
C ASP A 96 -11.89 20.09 -14.65
N GLY A 97 -10.78 20.55 -14.03
CA GLY A 97 -10.63 20.52 -12.58
C GLY A 97 -9.19 20.36 -12.13
N MET A 98 -8.98 19.89 -10.92
CA MET A 98 -7.65 19.62 -10.39
C MET A 98 -7.38 18.12 -10.31
N LEU A 99 -6.15 17.73 -10.67
CA LEU A 99 -5.63 16.39 -10.47
C LEU A 99 -4.70 16.39 -9.26
N VAL A 100 -5.07 15.66 -8.24
CA VAL A 100 -4.22 15.38 -7.09
C VAL A 100 -3.48 14.08 -7.36
N SER A 101 -2.16 14.11 -7.38
CA SER A 101 -1.33 12.93 -7.62
C SER A 101 -0.32 12.76 -6.50
N ILE A 102 -0.21 11.54 -6.01
CA ILE A 102 0.76 11.13 -5.00
C ILE A 102 1.53 9.95 -5.58
N ASN A 103 2.70 10.26 -6.13
CA ASN A 103 3.59 9.27 -6.74
C ASN A 103 4.92 9.27 -5.99
N TYR A 104 5.26 8.14 -5.38
CA TYR A 104 6.50 7.99 -4.64
C TYR A 104 7.05 6.58 -4.71
N GLU A 105 8.34 6.48 -4.49
CA GLU A 105 9.07 5.22 -4.39
C GLU A 105 9.66 5.09 -2.99
N LEU A 106 9.46 3.93 -2.39
CA LEU A 106 10.12 3.54 -1.14
C LEU A 106 11.14 2.46 -1.45
N ARG A 107 12.35 2.67 -0.93
CA ARG A 107 13.43 1.70 -1.03
C ARG A 107 13.76 1.21 0.37
N GLU A 108 13.50 -0.05 0.62
CA GLU A 108 13.76 -0.70 1.90
C GLU A 108 14.85 -1.76 1.75
N PRO A 109 15.94 -1.66 2.52
CA PRO A 109 16.98 -2.67 2.52
C PRO A 109 16.45 -3.94 3.20
N LEU A 110 16.50 -5.04 2.46
CA LEU A 110 16.01 -6.33 2.93
C LEU A 110 17.13 -7.13 3.62
N ILE A 111 18.21 -7.38 2.88
CA ILE A 111 19.39 -8.13 3.35
C ILE A 111 20.62 -7.51 2.67
N GLN A 112 21.58 -7.09 3.45
CA GLN A 112 22.87 -6.52 3.00
C GLN A 112 22.83 -5.74 1.67
N ASN A 113 22.85 -6.44 0.53
CA ASN A 113 22.94 -5.86 -0.81
C ASN A 113 21.63 -5.98 -1.63
N ILE A 114 20.53 -6.38 -0.99
CA ILE A 114 19.23 -6.55 -1.65
C ILE A 114 18.28 -5.50 -1.10
N ASP A 115 17.86 -4.58 -1.97
CA ASP A 115 16.83 -3.59 -1.68
C ASP A 115 15.54 -3.95 -2.41
N VAL A 116 14.42 -3.78 -1.73
CA VAL A 116 13.10 -3.82 -2.37
C VAL A 116 12.67 -2.40 -2.67
N VAL A 117 12.31 -2.14 -3.92
CA VAL A 117 11.75 -0.87 -4.36
C VAL A 117 10.25 -1.03 -4.56
N MET A 118 9.48 -0.30 -3.77
CA MET A 118 8.02 -0.27 -3.87
C MET A 118 7.59 1.06 -4.50
N LYS A 119 6.79 0.99 -5.56
CA LYS A 119 6.25 2.15 -6.27
C LYS A 119 4.77 2.28 -5.97
N PHE A 120 4.38 3.43 -5.47
CA PHE A 120 3.00 3.76 -5.20
C PHE A 120 2.58 4.97 -6.04
N ASN A 121 1.48 4.82 -6.76
CA ASN A 121 0.90 5.89 -7.57
C ASN A 121 -0.60 5.93 -7.30
N LYS A 122 -1.06 7.01 -6.68
CA LYS A 122 -2.46 7.23 -6.38
C LYS A 122 -2.88 8.59 -6.91
N GLN A 123 -4.05 8.64 -7.55
CA GLN A 123 -4.56 9.86 -8.17
C GLN A 123 -6.02 10.09 -7.82
N LEU A 124 -6.39 11.37 -7.69
CA LEU A 124 -7.76 11.82 -7.53
C LEU A 124 -8.03 12.99 -8.49
N ASN A 125 -9.02 12.84 -9.35
CA ASN A 125 -9.52 13.92 -10.18
C ASN A 125 -10.72 14.57 -9.50
N THR A 126 -10.67 15.89 -9.24
CA THR A 126 -11.76 16.61 -8.57
C THR A 126 -13.03 16.71 -9.43
N ALA A 127 -12.91 16.56 -10.74
CA ALA A 127 -14.07 16.52 -11.65
C ALA A 127 -14.80 15.16 -11.61
N LYS A 128 -14.07 14.07 -11.29
CA LYS A 128 -14.59 12.70 -11.27
C LYS A 128 -14.11 11.99 -10.01
N PRO A 129 -14.58 12.39 -8.82
CA PRO A 129 -14.13 11.83 -7.56
C PRO A 129 -14.46 10.33 -7.39
N GLU A 130 -15.50 9.85 -8.10
CA GLU A 130 -15.93 8.45 -8.12
C GLU A 130 -14.86 7.50 -8.68
N LEU A 131 -13.90 8.01 -9.46
CA LEU A 131 -12.81 7.22 -10.03
C LEU A 131 -11.53 7.25 -9.16
N CYS A 132 -11.66 7.64 -7.89
CA CYS A 132 -10.54 7.55 -6.96
C CYS A 132 -10.19 6.06 -6.74
N CYS A 133 -8.98 5.68 -6.58
CA CYS A 133 -7.73 6.37 -6.40
C CYS A 133 -6.66 5.69 -7.25
N GLU A 134 -7.07 5.09 -8.37
CA GLU A 134 -6.13 4.47 -9.32
C GLU A 134 -5.50 5.55 -10.23
N PRO A 135 -4.33 5.28 -10.81
CA PRO A 135 -3.71 6.20 -11.74
C PRO A 135 -4.54 6.29 -13.04
N LEU A 136 -5.26 7.40 -13.20
CA LEU A 136 -6.17 7.62 -14.31
C LEU A 136 -5.48 8.18 -15.55
N VAL A 137 -4.39 8.93 -15.38
CA VAL A 137 -3.74 9.66 -16.47
C VAL A 137 -2.24 9.79 -16.18
N ASP A 138 -1.42 9.71 -17.22
CA ASP A 138 -0.03 10.12 -17.13
C ASP A 138 0.06 11.63 -16.88
N LEU A 139 0.77 12.03 -15.82
CA LEU A 139 0.93 13.43 -15.40
C LEU A 139 1.43 14.34 -16.52
N GLU A 140 2.27 13.81 -17.42
CA GLU A 140 2.79 14.54 -18.56
C GLU A 140 1.73 14.83 -19.64
N GLN A 141 0.81 13.88 -19.86
CA GLN A 141 -0.29 14.05 -20.78
C GLN A 141 -1.33 15.04 -20.25
N PHE A 142 -1.55 15.03 -18.93
CA PHE A 142 -2.48 15.97 -18.29
C PHE A 142 -1.96 17.41 -18.38
N ARG A 143 -0.64 17.61 -18.22
CA ARG A 143 0.00 18.93 -18.33
C ARG A 143 0.02 19.48 -19.76
N LYS A 144 0.06 18.63 -20.79
CA LYS A 144 0.11 19.04 -22.20
C LYS A 144 -1.25 19.43 -22.80
N ARG A 145 -2.34 19.22 -22.07
CA ARG A 145 -3.70 19.61 -22.52
C ARG A 145 -4.09 21.05 -22.15
N ASP A 146 -3.24 21.72 -21.41
CA ASP A 146 -3.30 23.18 -21.18
C ASP A 146 -2.46 23.88 -22.25
#